data_33c9f43200c8adca648a995d10992567
#
_entry.id   33c9f43200c8adca648a995d10992567
#
_cell.length_a   1.000
_cell.length_b   1.000
_cell.length_c   1.000
_cell.angle_alpha   90.00
_cell.angle_beta   90.00
_cell.angle_gamma   90.00
#
_symmetry.space_group_name_H-M   'P 1'
#
loop_
_entity.id
_entity.type
_entity.pdbx_description
1 polymer ?
#
loop_
_entity_poly.entity_id
_entity_poly.type
_entity_poly.pdbx_seq_one_letter_code
_entity_poly.pdbx_strand_id
1 'polypeptide(L)'
;MTHSDNRPGADGGDAFVAAFRAAGADYLFCSSGSEWAPVWESLARRHRDGDPAPTYLDLTHETVAVGMATGYGLLARRPQGVLLHAAPGLLQGSMAVHGALLAGVPMVVASSESTTYGDGDGQDPGGQWYRNLSIVGGPHHVAQPFTKWANEAAGIHTLPTMITRAAELAWRAPAGPAYLNVPLEILLEEWDGREAKPVVPPGATHSSPEEVDPVARMIREAENPVIVTETAGREAGGFEALLAFAEAWQIPVVEPDSAVCANFPRTHPLHAGSDIGPWMDEADLILLVNCRAPFYPPSRKPSKAKIVVIDQVPQRPHIVYQVLFADVYLEGNVANTLRQLAKRAKDLDEAAVSSRRAAQAERHTAEGEAIAAAEAKAAAATKTAAGSGAVAETKTTAGSGAGGGVDPVLVAATLRELLAGRDGIVVDETITHSRVVKRHLRTDAPDSYFYVQGGLGQGIAVALGVKLAAGERPVVLTVGDGAFTYNPVIQSYDAARSYDLPVLIVIFNNRVYKSMNLNHRRFYPEGAAAETGEWLGTDLHRLPRLAAFAEPFGMHTETVDTADALTPALERALKAVAQGTTAVVDVLVTR
;
A
#
# COMPACT_ATOMS: atom_id res chain seq x y z
N MET A 1 40.62 -13.15 -19.32
CA MET A 1 40.16 -14.44 -18.75
C MET A 1 40.33 -14.30 -17.25
N THR A 2 39.29 -13.85 -16.59
CA THR A 2 39.23 -13.76 -15.11
C THR A 2 38.92 -15.16 -14.62
N HIS A 3 39.75 -15.70 -13.74
CA HIS A 3 39.55 -16.97 -13.08
C HIS A 3 38.17 -16.96 -12.40
N SER A 4 37.22 -17.78 -12.89
CA SER A 4 36.06 -18.16 -12.12
C SER A 4 36.58 -18.96 -10.93
N ASP A 5 36.40 -18.47 -9.71
CA ASP A 5 36.55 -19.26 -8.51
C ASP A 5 35.49 -20.37 -8.57
N ASN A 6 35.86 -21.48 -9.19
CA ASN A 6 35.04 -22.68 -9.22
C ASN A 6 35.13 -23.29 -7.80
N ARG A 7 34.28 -22.80 -6.88
CA ARG A 7 34.19 -23.34 -5.52
C ARG A 7 33.61 -24.74 -5.65
N PRO A 8 34.32 -25.79 -5.17
CA PRO A 8 33.76 -27.14 -5.18
C PRO A 8 32.45 -27.16 -4.40
N GLY A 9 31.35 -27.50 -5.05
CA GLY A 9 30.03 -27.60 -4.44
C GLY A 9 29.12 -26.38 -4.61
N ALA A 10 29.44 -25.44 -5.50
CA ALA A 10 28.49 -24.38 -5.88
C ALA A 10 27.31 -24.98 -6.67
N ASP A 11 26.10 -24.58 -6.30
CA ASP A 11 24.86 -25.12 -6.86
C ASP A 11 23.89 -24.00 -7.31
N GLY A 12 22.68 -24.39 -7.77
CA GLY A 12 21.64 -23.47 -8.16
C GLY A 12 21.17 -22.54 -7.03
N GLY A 13 21.31 -22.95 -5.77
CA GLY A 13 21.08 -22.06 -4.62
C GLY A 13 22.06 -20.89 -4.60
N ASP A 14 23.34 -21.12 -4.91
CA ASP A 14 24.34 -20.06 -5.04
C ASP A 14 24.04 -19.12 -6.21
N ALA A 15 23.64 -19.71 -7.36
CA ALA A 15 23.22 -18.95 -8.53
C ALA A 15 22.02 -18.04 -8.24
N PHE A 16 21.05 -18.55 -7.48
CA PHE A 16 19.85 -17.84 -7.05
C PHE A 16 20.19 -16.63 -6.15
N VAL A 17 20.95 -16.86 -5.09
CA VAL A 17 21.35 -15.79 -4.15
C VAL A 17 22.21 -14.72 -4.85
N ALA A 18 23.17 -15.15 -5.71
CA ALA A 18 23.99 -14.24 -6.51
C ALA A 18 23.13 -13.38 -7.45
N ALA A 19 22.09 -13.93 -8.05
CA ALA A 19 21.19 -13.20 -8.94
C ALA A 19 20.35 -12.17 -8.20
N PHE A 20 19.83 -12.46 -7.01
CA PHE A 20 19.12 -11.47 -6.19
C PHE A 20 20.04 -10.35 -5.70
N ARG A 21 21.29 -10.68 -5.37
CA ARG A 21 22.31 -9.66 -5.09
C ARG A 21 22.55 -8.77 -6.33
N ALA A 22 22.69 -9.34 -7.52
CA ALA A 22 22.84 -8.59 -8.76
C ALA A 22 21.58 -7.75 -9.10
N ALA A 23 20.40 -8.19 -8.67
CA ALA A 23 19.14 -7.44 -8.77
C ALA A 23 19.06 -6.26 -7.78
N GLY A 24 20.00 -6.16 -6.83
CA GLY A 24 20.03 -5.10 -5.82
C GLY A 24 19.00 -5.28 -4.71
N ALA A 25 18.56 -6.51 -4.48
CA ALA A 25 17.65 -6.83 -3.38
C ALA A 25 18.37 -6.70 -2.03
N ASP A 26 17.74 -6.01 -1.07
CA ASP A 26 18.22 -5.93 0.31
C ASP A 26 17.80 -7.13 1.12
N TYR A 27 16.60 -7.64 0.81
CA TYR A 27 15.92 -8.68 1.56
C TYR A 27 15.37 -9.79 0.67
N LEU A 28 15.36 -11.01 1.23
CA LEU A 28 14.56 -12.14 0.79
C LEU A 28 13.49 -12.40 1.85
N PHE A 29 12.25 -12.04 1.55
CA PHE A 29 11.09 -12.28 2.41
C PHE A 29 10.55 -13.69 2.11
N CYS A 30 10.73 -14.64 3.00
CA CYS A 30 10.43 -16.03 2.75
C CYS A 30 9.31 -16.57 3.65
N SER A 31 8.28 -17.15 3.04
CA SER A 31 7.39 -18.11 3.71
C SER A 31 7.89 -19.51 3.33
N SER A 32 8.46 -20.20 4.31
CA SER A 32 9.38 -21.31 4.09
C SER A 32 8.72 -22.58 3.56
N GLY A 33 9.42 -23.26 2.65
CA GLY A 33 9.16 -24.62 2.22
C GLY A 33 10.48 -25.38 2.05
N SER A 34 10.48 -26.70 2.17
CA SER A 34 11.69 -27.53 2.16
C SER A 34 12.48 -27.45 0.84
N GLU A 35 11.84 -27.03 -0.23
CA GLU A 35 12.45 -26.82 -1.55
C GLU A 35 13.46 -25.66 -1.58
N TRP A 36 13.45 -24.78 -0.57
CA TRP A 36 14.44 -23.72 -0.45
C TRP A 36 15.75 -24.12 0.22
N ALA A 37 15.92 -25.41 0.57
CA ALA A 37 17.14 -25.92 1.20
C ALA A 37 18.44 -25.52 0.47
N PRO A 38 18.55 -25.54 -0.89
CA PRO A 38 19.77 -25.08 -1.56
C PRO A 38 20.04 -23.59 -1.37
N VAL A 39 18.98 -22.76 -1.29
CA VAL A 39 19.11 -21.32 -1.01
C VAL A 39 19.59 -21.10 0.42
N TRP A 40 19.04 -21.82 1.39
CA TRP A 40 19.48 -21.73 2.79
C TRP A 40 20.94 -22.16 2.97
N GLU A 41 21.34 -23.22 2.29
CA GLU A 41 22.73 -23.70 2.31
C GLU A 41 23.68 -22.66 1.67
N SER A 42 23.27 -22.04 0.57
CA SER A 42 24.02 -20.94 -0.04
C SER A 42 24.19 -19.75 0.93
N LEU A 43 23.10 -19.32 1.59
CA LEU A 43 23.15 -18.25 2.58
C LEU A 43 24.06 -18.61 3.76
N ALA A 44 24.02 -19.86 4.25
CA ALA A 44 24.87 -20.34 5.33
C ALA A 44 26.35 -20.33 4.91
N ARG A 45 26.69 -20.80 3.69
CA ARG A 45 28.05 -20.73 3.13
C ARG A 45 28.55 -19.28 3.08
N ARG A 46 27.74 -18.37 2.53
CA ARG A 46 28.09 -16.94 2.45
C ARG A 46 28.29 -16.28 3.79
N HIS A 47 27.43 -16.60 4.76
CA HIS A 47 27.59 -16.10 6.14
C HIS A 47 28.91 -16.56 6.76
N ARG A 48 29.23 -17.85 6.63
CA ARG A 48 30.50 -18.42 7.12
C ARG A 48 31.72 -17.73 6.49
N ASP A 49 31.66 -17.46 5.19
CA ASP A 49 32.76 -16.91 4.41
C ASP A 49 32.84 -15.38 4.43
N GLY A 50 31.89 -14.72 5.12
CA GLY A 50 31.80 -13.25 5.17
C GLY A 50 31.43 -12.60 3.83
N ASP A 51 30.79 -13.35 2.90
CA ASP A 51 30.38 -12.88 1.58
C ASP A 51 28.98 -12.23 1.66
N PRO A 52 28.78 -10.99 1.18
CA PRO A 52 27.49 -10.31 1.30
C PRO A 52 26.40 -11.00 0.50
N ALA A 53 25.24 -11.09 1.12
CA ALA A 53 24.00 -11.60 0.52
C ALA A 53 22.83 -10.72 0.94
N PRO A 54 21.67 -10.78 0.25
CA PRO A 54 20.44 -10.19 0.76
C PRO A 54 20.09 -10.76 2.14
N THR A 55 19.57 -9.94 3.04
CA THR A 55 19.13 -10.40 4.37
C THR A 55 17.91 -11.30 4.23
N TYR A 56 17.98 -12.51 4.75
CA TYR A 56 16.88 -13.45 4.75
C TYR A 56 15.97 -13.21 5.95
N LEU A 57 14.67 -13.09 5.69
CA LEU A 57 13.62 -12.99 6.70
C LEU A 57 12.73 -14.24 6.63
N ASP A 58 12.73 -15.01 7.70
CA ASP A 58 11.90 -16.20 7.85
C ASP A 58 10.52 -15.82 8.39
N LEU A 59 9.48 -16.01 7.57
CA LEU A 59 8.13 -15.55 7.84
C LEU A 59 7.16 -16.73 7.73
N THR A 60 6.27 -16.86 8.69
CA THR A 60 5.45 -18.06 8.87
C THR A 60 4.11 -17.99 8.12
N HIS A 61 3.95 -17.06 7.18
CA HIS A 61 2.76 -16.94 6.32
C HIS A 61 3.05 -16.11 5.06
N GLU A 62 2.54 -16.54 3.93
CA GLU A 62 2.76 -15.94 2.61
C GLU A 62 2.30 -14.48 2.53
N THR A 63 1.12 -14.18 3.09
CA THR A 63 0.63 -12.80 3.15
C THR A 63 1.56 -11.90 3.96
N VAL A 64 2.24 -12.44 4.99
CA VAL A 64 3.23 -11.66 5.75
C VAL A 64 4.47 -11.40 4.91
N ALA A 65 4.97 -12.40 4.20
CA ALA A 65 6.13 -12.26 3.33
C ALA A 65 5.89 -11.22 2.21
N VAL A 66 4.80 -11.38 1.47
CA VAL A 66 4.43 -10.44 0.39
C VAL A 66 4.07 -9.06 0.95
N GLY A 67 3.33 -8.99 2.06
CA GLY A 67 2.92 -7.74 2.70
C GLY A 67 4.11 -6.93 3.21
N MET A 68 5.08 -7.58 3.87
CA MET A 68 6.31 -6.91 4.31
C MET A 68 7.17 -6.45 3.13
N ALA A 69 7.32 -7.27 2.08
CA ALA A 69 7.99 -6.85 0.84
C ALA A 69 7.27 -5.65 0.18
N THR A 70 5.93 -5.64 0.22
CA THR A 70 5.12 -4.51 -0.26
C THR A 70 5.42 -3.26 0.56
N GLY A 71 5.31 -3.32 1.88
CA GLY A 71 5.56 -2.19 2.76
C GLY A 71 6.98 -1.63 2.62
N TYR A 72 7.99 -2.51 2.58
CA TYR A 72 9.37 -2.12 2.34
C TYR A 72 9.54 -1.43 0.98
N GLY A 73 8.97 -2.01 -0.08
CA GLY A 73 9.04 -1.48 -1.44
C GLY A 73 8.31 -0.15 -1.65
N LEU A 74 7.34 0.20 -0.80
CA LEU A 74 6.68 1.51 -0.81
C LEU A 74 7.70 2.65 -0.60
N LEU A 75 8.69 2.44 0.27
CA LEU A 75 9.74 3.43 0.57
C LEU A 75 11.02 3.19 -0.23
N ALA A 76 11.48 1.94 -0.31
CA ALA A 76 12.74 1.59 -1.00
C ALA A 76 12.67 1.76 -2.52
N ARG A 77 11.48 1.64 -3.13
CA ARG A 77 11.22 1.83 -4.57
C ARG A 77 12.11 1.00 -5.49
N ARG A 78 12.56 -0.17 -5.03
CA ARG A 78 13.40 -1.12 -5.79
C ARG A 78 12.96 -2.56 -5.53
N PRO A 79 13.22 -3.50 -6.48
CA PRO A 79 12.78 -4.88 -6.36
C PRO A 79 13.38 -5.59 -5.14
N GLN A 80 12.54 -6.32 -4.42
CA GLN A 80 12.94 -7.25 -3.37
C GLN A 80 12.60 -8.68 -3.77
N GLY A 81 13.22 -9.68 -3.12
CA GLY A 81 12.89 -11.07 -3.32
C GLY A 81 11.78 -11.53 -2.36
N VAL A 82 10.81 -12.27 -2.88
CA VAL A 82 9.78 -12.96 -2.09
C VAL A 82 9.78 -14.43 -2.46
N LEU A 83 10.00 -15.31 -1.49
CA LEU A 83 10.07 -16.75 -1.67
C LEU A 83 8.85 -17.39 -1.03
N LEU A 84 8.08 -18.14 -1.82
CA LEU A 84 6.85 -18.81 -1.41
C LEU A 84 6.99 -20.32 -1.56
N HIS A 85 6.26 -21.07 -0.73
CA HIS A 85 6.26 -22.53 -0.80
C HIS A 85 5.50 -23.03 -2.03
N ALA A 86 6.19 -23.55 -3.03
CA ALA A 86 5.62 -24.23 -4.19
C ALA A 86 4.31 -23.60 -4.71
N ALA A 87 3.39 -24.39 -5.24
CA ALA A 87 2.07 -23.94 -5.66
C ALA A 87 1.16 -23.53 -4.48
N PRO A 88 1.08 -24.26 -3.34
CA PRO A 88 0.26 -23.85 -2.21
C PRO A 88 0.60 -22.46 -1.67
N GLY A 89 1.88 -22.13 -1.54
CA GLY A 89 2.31 -20.81 -1.08
C GLY A 89 1.97 -19.71 -2.08
N LEU A 90 2.12 -19.94 -3.39
CA LEU A 90 1.66 -18.99 -4.40
C LEU A 90 0.15 -18.74 -4.30
N LEU A 91 -0.65 -19.79 -4.16
CA LEU A 91 -2.11 -19.67 -4.02
C LEU A 91 -2.48 -18.88 -2.76
N GLN A 92 -1.84 -19.18 -1.62
CA GLN A 92 -2.08 -18.48 -0.35
C GLN A 92 -1.64 -17.01 -0.42
N GLY A 93 -0.53 -16.71 -1.08
CA GLY A 93 0.01 -15.35 -1.24
C GLY A 93 -0.61 -14.53 -2.37
N SER A 94 -1.43 -15.13 -3.24
CA SER A 94 -1.90 -14.53 -4.50
C SER A 94 -2.63 -13.19 -4.31
N MET A 95 -3.47 -13.07 -3.29
CA MET A 95 -4.17 -11.83 -2.98
C MET A 95 -3.19 -10.70 -2.60
N ALA A 96 -2.17 -11.01 -1.82
CA ALA A 96 -1.16 -10.02 -1.43
C ALA A 96 -0.28 -9.62 -2.63
N VAL A 97 0.08 -10.56 -3.51
CA VAL A 97 0.80 -10.26 -4.77
C VAL A 97 -0.05 -9.36 -5.68
N HIS A 98 -1.36 -9.62 -5.79
CA HIS A 98 -2.28 -8.74 -6.51
C HIS A 98 -2.34 -7.34 -5.86
N GLY A 99 -2.36 -7.25 -4.53
CA GLY A 99 -2.27 -5.99 -3.80
C GLY A 99 -1.00 -5.21 -4.15
N ALA A 100 0.14 -5.89 -4.22
CA ALA A 100 1.42 -5.30 -4.63
C ALA A 100 1.39 -4.80 -6.10
N LEU A 101 0.71 -5.54 -7.01
CA LEU A 101 0.50 -5.10 -8.39
C LEU A 101 -0.31 -3.81 -8.45
N LEU A 102 -1.42 -3.73 -7.73
CA LEU A 102 -2.26 -2.52 -7.66
C LEU A 102 -1.51 -1.34 -7.02
N ALA A 103 -0.69 -1.62 -6.01
CA ALA A 103 0.15 -0.63 -5.36
C ALA A 103 1.36 -0.21 -6.21
N GLY A 104 1.66 -0.88 -7.31
CA GLY A 104 2.82 -0.58 -8.14
C GLY A 104 4.15 -0.82 -7.43
N VAL A 105 4.23 -1.85 -6.57
CA VAL A 105 5.44 -2.18 -5.82
C VAL A 105 6.26 -3.24 -6.55
N PRO A 106 7.52 -2.92 -6.92
CA PRO A 106 8.37 -3.88 -7.62
C PRO A 106 8.85 -4.98 -6.67
N MET A 107 8.70 -6.25 -7.08
CA MET A 107 9.27 -7.41 -6.40
C MET A 107 9.42 -8.58 -7.37
N VAL A 108 10.32 -9.50 -7.06
CA VAL A 108 10.43 -10.80 -7.72
C VAL A 108 9.88 -11.85 -6.77
N VAL A 109 8.72 -12.39 -7.11
CA VAL A 109 8.10 -13.49 -6.37
C VAL A 109 8.58 -14.80 -7.00
N ALA A 110 9.16 -15.66 -6.19
CA ALA A 110 9.59 -16.99 -6.62
C ALA A 110 8.87 -18.07 -5.82
N SER A 111 8.52 -19.17 -6.48
CA SER A 111 8.20 -20.41 -5.81
C SER A 111 8.99 -21.55 -6.47
N SER A 112 9.08 -22.72 -5.82
CA SER A 112 9.87 -23.82 -6.32
C SER A 112 9.00 -25.07 -6.42
N GLU A 113 8.34 -25.22 -7.56
CA GLU A 113 7.58 -26.43 -7.90
C GLU A 113 8.39 -27.30 -8.86
N SER A 114 8.50 -28.59 -8.54
CA SER A 114 9.17 -29.59 -9.39
C SER A 114 8.50 -29.69 -10.75
N THR A 115 9.30 -29.83 -11.81
CA THR A 115 8.84 -30.07 -13.18
C THR A 115 9.02 -31.51 -13.63
N THR A 116 9.86 -32.31 -12.95
CA THR A 116 10.15 -33.68 -13.29
C THR A 116 9.37 -34.67 -12.45
N TYR A 117 8.88 -34.26 -11.29
CA TYR A 117 8.14 -35.10 -10.32
C TYR A 117 8.88 -36.37 -9.88
N GLY A 118 10.18 -36.47 -10.16
CA GLY A 118 10.98 -37.66 -9.85
C GLY A 118 10.80 -38.82 -10.83
N ASP A 119 10.21 -38.57 -12.01
CA ASP A 119 9.97 -39.61 -13.01
C ASP A 119 11.22 -40.05 -13.80
N GLY A 120 12.34 -39.32 -13.67
CA GLY A 120 13.60 -39.58 -14.35
C GLY A 120 14.73 -39.95 -13.42
N ASP A 121 15.90 -40.32 -14.00
CA ASP A 121 17.14 -40.63 -13.26
C ASP A 121 17.88 -39.36 -12.76
N GLY A 122 17.23 -38.17 -12.77
CA GLY A 122 17.80 -36.90 -12.33
C GLY A 122 17.74 -36.69 -10.82
N GLN A 123 17.80 -35.42 -10.42
CA GLN A 123 17.68 -35.04 -9.01
C GLN A 123 16.28 -35.37 -8.49
N ASP A 124 16.21 -36.04 -7.35
CA ASP A 124 14.95 -36.37 -6.70
C ASP A 124 14.42 -35.12 -5.94
N PRO A 125 13.28 -34.52 -6.36
CA PRO A 125 12.70 -33.38 -5.69
C PRO A 125 12.02 -33.72 -4.34
N GLY A 126 12.03 -34.99 -3.95
CA GLY A 126 11.37 -35.49 -2.75
C GLY A 126 9.92 -35.89 -2.97
N GLY A 127 9.45 -36.79 -2.11
CA GLY A 127 8.16 -37.47 -2.26
C GLY A 127 6.91 -36.62 -2.09
N GLN A 128 7.04 -35.35 -1.73
CA GLN A 128 5.89 -34.46 -1.52
C GLN A 128 5.19 -34.06 -2.84
N TRP A 129 5.91 -34.04 -3.96
CA TRP A 129 5.39 -33.57 -5.25
C TRP A 129 4.30 -34.47 -5.82
N TYR A 130 4.43 -35.77 -5.77
CA TYR A 130 3.39 -36.70 -6.23
C TYR A 130 2.18 -36.78 -5.27
N ARG A 131 2.22 -36.07 -4.13
CA ARG A 131 1.17 -36.03 -3.12
C ARG A 131 0.29 -34.77 -3.19
N ASN A 132 0.10 -34.13 -4.32
CA ASN A 132 -0.84 -33.01 -4.54
C ASN A 132 -0.29 -31.60 -4.27
N LEU A 133 1.00 -31.35 -4.31
CA LEU A 133 1.54 -29.99 -4.22
C LEU A 133 1.59 -29.27 -5.56
N SER A 134 1.55 -30.02 -6.68
CA SER A 134 1.70 -29.46 -8.02
C SER A 134 0.38 -28.96 -8.61
N ILE A 135 0.47 -27.90 -9.40
CA ILE A 135 -0.65 -27.35 -10.17
C ILE A 135 -0.52 -27.78 -11.63
N VAL A 136 -1.60 -28.35 -12.19
CA VAL A 136 -1.66 -28.69 -13.61
C VAL A 136 -1.44 -27.44 -14.47
N GLY A 137 -0.46 -27.50 -15.37
CA GLY A 137 -0.06 -26.38 -16.22
C GLY A 137 1.02 -25.46 -15.61
N GLY A 138 1.44 -25.74 -14.36
CA GLY A 138 2.48 -25.00 -13.66
C GLY A 138 2.01 -23.72 -12.97
N PRO A 139 2.67 -23.32 -11.88
CA PRO A 139 2.27 -22.18 -11.07
C PRO A 139 2.42 -20.84 -11.79
N HIS A 140 3.29 -20.72 -12.79
CA HIS A 140 3.48 -19.49 -13.55
C HIS A 140 2.22 -19.09 -14.34
N HIS A 141 1.40 -20.03 -14.80
CA HIS A 141 0.12 -19.74 -15.43
C HIS A 141 -0.90 -19.17 -14.43
N VAL A 142 -0.86 -19.64 -13.19
CA VAL A 142 -1.72 -19.10 -12.11
C VAL A 142 -1.31 -17.68 -11.75
N ALA A 143 -0.02 -17.35 -11.77
CA ALA A 143 0.50 -16.04 -11.43
C ALA A 143 0.25 -14.97 -12.52
N GLN A 144 0.02 -15.33 -13.77
CA GLN A 144 -0.15 -14.41 -14.90
C GLN A 144 -1.18 -13.30 -14.65
N PRO A 145 -2.40 -13.55 -14.11
CA PRO A 145 -3.41 -12.52 -13.95
C PRO A 145 -3.07 -11.42 -12.92
N PHE A 146 -2.16 -11.68 -11.99
CA PHE A 146 -1.84 -10.78 -10.89
C PHE A 146 -0.34 -10.43 -10.79
N THR A 147 0.40 -10.60 -11.90
CA THR A 147 1.80 -10.19 -12.03
C THR A 147 2.04 -9.50 -13.38
N LYS A 148 3.11 -8.73 -13.49
CA LYS A 148 3.50 -8.11 -14.76
C LYS A 148 4.09 -9.11 -15.75
N TRP A 149 4.70 -10.17 -15.23
CA TRP A 149 5.36 -11.21 -15.97
C TRP A 149 5.42 -12.44 -15.08
N ALA A 150 5.15 -13.59 -15.67
CA ALA A 150 5.24 -14.89 -15.01
C ALA A 150 5.91 -15.89 -15.94
N ASN A 151 6.86 -16.65 -15.41
CA ASN A 151 7.59 -17.66 -16.18
C ASN A 151 8.13 -18.75 -15.26
N GLU A 152 8.80 -19.73 -15.88
CA GLU A 152 9.49 -20.84 -15.24
C GLU A 152 10.95 -20.85 -15.65
N ALA A 153 11.87 -21.16 -14.73
CA ALA A 153 13.28 -21.30 -15.02
C ALA A 153 13.53 -22.53 -15.92
N ALA A 154 14.24 -22.31 -17.02
CA ALA A 154 14.48 -23.33 -18.03
C ALA A 154 15.72 -24.20 -17.74
N GLY A 155 16.59 -23.80 -16.79
CA GLY A 155 17.80 -24.51 -16.41
C GLY A 155 18.80 -23.62 -15.70
N ILE A 156 19.80 -24.21 -15.05
CA ILE A 156 20.80 -23.55 -14.22
C ILE A 156 21.57 -22.45 -14.97
N HIS A 157 21.92 -22.67 -16.25
CA HIS A 157 22.68 -21.69 -17.04
C HIS A 157 21.90 -20.41 -17.33
N THR A 158 20.56 -20.44 -17.26
CA THR A 158 19.70 -19.29 -17.52
C THR A 158 19.12 -18.67 -16.24
N LEU A 159 19.18 -19.38 -15.13
CA LEU A 159 18.57 -18.97 -13.85
C LEU A 159 18.98 -17.57 -13.41
N PRO A 160 20.27 -17.18 -13.35
CA PRO A 160 20.66 -15.83 -12.95
C PRO A 160 20.10 -14.74 -13.87
N THR A 161 20.08 -15.00 -15.17
CA THR A 161 19.53 -14.05 -16.16
C THR A 161 18.02 -13.93 -16.05
N MET A 162 17.30 -15.00 -15.73
CA MET A 162 15.84 -14.96 -15.57
C MET A 162 15.43 -14.18 -14.32
N ILE A 163 16.16 -14.32 -13.21
CA ILE A 163 15.90 -13.55 -11.99
C ILE A 163 16.17 -12.04 -12.22
N THR A 164 17.32 -11.70 -12.83
CA THR A 164 17.63 -10.29 -13.11
C THR A 164 16.67 -9.68 -14.14
N ARG A 165 16.20 -10.44 -15.13
CA ARG A 165 15.13 -10.04 -16.06
C ARG A 165 13.82 -9.79 -15.31
N ALA A 166 13.42 -10.67 -14.40
CA ALA A 166 12.23 -10.49 -13.58
C ALA A 166 12.32 -9.20 -12.76
N ALA A 167 13.48 -8.92 -12.16
CA ALA A 167 13.74 -7.69 -11.40
C ALA A 167 13.66 -6.43 -12.28
N GLU A 168 14.26 -6.45 -13.48
CA GLU A 168 14.16 -5.34 -14.43
C GLU A 168 12.71 -5.08 -14.85
N LEU A 169 11.95 -6.12 -15.16
CA LEU A 169 10.55 -6.00 -15.54
C LEU A 169 9.70 -5.51 -14.37
N ALA A 170 9.96 -5.97 -13.16
CA ALA A 170 9.28 -5.52 -11.97
C ALA A 170 9.50 -4.03 -11.70
N TRP A 171 10.72 -3.54 -11.92
CA TRP A 171 11.10 -2.16 -11.60
C TRP A 171 10.62 -1.13 -12.62
N ARG A 172 10.59 -1.50 -13.92
CA ARG A 172 10.16 -0.58 -14.98
C ARG A 172 8.69 -0.24 -14.88
N ALA A 173 8.34 1.01 -15.21
CA ALA A 173 6.95 1.46 -15.20
C ALA A 173 6.05 0.68 -16.20
N PRO A 174 4.80 0.39 -15.82
CA PRO A 174 4.24 0.49 -14.48
C PRO A 174 4.89 -0.55 -13.56
N ALA A 175 5.48 -0.12 -12.44
CA ALA A 175 6.15 -1.04 -11.52
C ALA A 175 5.15 -2.05 -10.91
N GLY A 176 5.65 -3.23 -10.52
CA GLY A 176 4.80 -4.28 -9.94
C GLY A 176 5.52 -5.62 -9.86
N PRO A 177 4.91 -6.66 -9.27
CA PRO A 177 5.50 -7.96 -9.09
C PRO A 177 5.75 -8.69 -10.43
N ALA A 178 6.89 -9.36 -10.53
CA ALA A 178 7.18 -10.39 -11.52
C ALA A 178 7.30 -11.73 -10.80
N TYR A 179 6.88 -12.82 -11.44
CA TYR A 179 6.88 -14.15 -10.87
C TYR A 179 7.80 -15.11 -11.64
N LEU A 180 8.52 -15.97 -10.92
CA LEU A 180 9.36 -17.02 -11.48
C LEU A 180 9.21 -18.33 -10.68
N ASN A 181 8.75 -19.41 -11.33
CA ASN A 181 8.93 -20.75 -10.79
C ASN A 181 10.39 -21.18 -10.98
N VAL A 182 11.02 -21.62 -9.90
CA VAL A 182 12.41 -22.14 -9.93
C VAL A 182 12.38 -23.56 -9.41
N PRO A 183 12.27 -24.59 -10.29
CA PRO A 183 12.23 -25.99 -9.88
C PRO A 183 13.38 -26.38 -8.96
N LEU A 184 13.09 -27.19 -7.94
CA LEU A 184 14.10 -27.66 -6.99
C LEU A 184 15.25 -28.39 -7.69
N GLU A 185 14.97 -29.12 -8.75
CA GLU A 185 15.98 -29.82 -9.57
C GLU A 185 17.05 -28.85 -10.09
N ILE A 186 16.62 -27.65 -10.55
CA ILE A 186 17.54 -26.60 -11.02
C ILE A 186 18.34 -26.01 -9.86
N LEU A 187 17.73 -25.87 -8.68
CA LEU A 187 18.44 -25.39 -7.49
C LEU A 187 19.50 -26.38 -6.99
N LEU A 188 19.36 -27.66 -7.31
CA LEU A 188 20.30 -28.74 -6.96
C LEU A 188 21.36 -28.99 -8.03
N GLU A 189 21.23 -28.44 -9.26
CA GLU A 189 22.23 -28.57 -10.30
C GLU A 189 23.54 -27.85 -9.95
N GLU A 190 24.66 -28.40 -10.42
CA GLU A 190 25.98 -27.77 -10.29
C GLU A 190 26.03 -26.46 -11.10
N TRP A 191 26.48 -25.39 -10.48
CA TRP A 191 26.60 -24.07 -11.08
C TRP A 191 28.06 -23.74 -11.44
N ASP A 192 28.26 -23.23 -12.66
CA ASP A 192 29.58 -22.87 -13.19
C ASP A 192 30.15 -21.54 -12.64
N GLY A 193 29.45 -20.90 -11.66
CA GLY A 193 29.88 -19.65 -11.04
C GLY A 193 29.69 -18.40 -11.91
N ARG A 194 29.00 -18.50 -13.05
CA ARG A 194 28.76 -17.35 -13.93
C ARG A 194 27.71 -16.40 -13.34
N GLU A 195 28.17 -15.30 -12.77
CA GLU A 195 27.30 -14.27 -12.19
C GLU A 195 26.51 -13.50 -13.26
N ALA A 196 25.28 -13.09 -12.88
CA ALA A 196 24.49 -12.16 -13.67
C ALA A 196 25.08 -10.73 -13.54
N LYS A 197 24.87 -9.91 -14.57
CA LYS A 197 25.20 -8.49 -14.50
C LYS A 197 24.26 -7.77 -13.53
N PRO A 198 24.75 -6.78 -12.77
CA PRO A 198 23.89 -5.95 -11.94
C PRO A 198 22.76 -5.30 -12.73
N VAL A 199 21.57 -5.32 -12.14
CA VAL A 199 20.39 -4.65 -12.71
C VAL A 199 20.56 -3.14 -12.58
N VAL A 200 20.39 -2.43 -13.70
CA VAL A 200 20.47 -0.97 -13.75
C VAL A 200 19.09 -0.38 -13.49
N PRO A 201 18.95 0.59 -12.57
CA PRO A 201 17.69 1.28 -12.35
C PRO A 201 17.14 1.87 -13.66
N PRO A 202 15.80 1.82 -13.88
CA PRO A 202 15.20 2.41 -15.06
C PRO A 202 15.53 3.90 -15.16
N GLY A 203 15.94 4.35 -16.34
CA GLY A 203 16.08 5.79 -16.62
C GLY A 203 14.73 6.47 -16.64
N ALA A 204 14.68 7.75 -16.27
CA ALA A 204 13.49 8.55 -16.36
C ALA A 204 13.15 8.85 -17.83
N THR A 205 11.89 8.63 -18.19
CA THR A 205 11.34 9.10 -19.47
C THR A 205 11.03 10.60 -19.38
N HIS A 206 11.02 11.28 -20.53
CA HIS A 206 10.76 12.71 -20.59
C HIS A 206 9.74 12.99 -21.69
N SER A 207 8.70 13.77 -21.39
CA SER A 207 7.87 14.37 -22.43
C SER A 207 8.69 15.40 -23.20
N SER A 208 8.49 15.47 -24.51
CA SER A 208 9.22 16.43 -25.35
C SER A 208 8.71 17.86 -25.13
N PRO A 209 9.53 18.90 -25.40
CA PRO A 209 9.04 20.28 -25.36
C PRO A 209 7.84 20.54 -26.27
N GLU A 210 7.80 19.88 -27.44
CA GLU A 210 6.71 19.98 -28.41
C GLU A 210 5.38 19.46 -27.86
N GLU A 211 5.41 18.51 -26.90
CA GLU A 211 4.23 17.99 -26.19
C GLU A 211 3.88 18.84 -24.98
N VAL A 212 4.87 19.33 -24.24
CA VAL A 212 4.69 20.12 -23.01
C VAL A 212 4.17 21.53 -23.30
N ASP A 213 4.66 22.18 -24.36
CA ASP A 213 4.32 23.58 -24.70
C ASP A 213 2.84 23.80 -25.03
N PRO A 214 2.16 22.92 -25.79
CA PRO A 214 0.70 23.00 -25.98
C PRO A 214 -0.07 22.86 -24.67
N VAL A 215 0.32 21.95 -23.77
CA VAL A 215 -0.33 21.80 -22.47
C VAL A 215 -0.15 23.05 -21.60
N ALA A 216 1.04 23.63 -21.59
CA ALA A 216 1.29 24.89 -20.89
C ALA A 216 0.43 26.06 -21.43
N ARG A 217 0.15 26.08 -22.74
CA ARG A 217 -0.81 27.06 -23.33
C ARG A 217 -2.24 26.78 -22.84
N MET A 218 -2.69 25.52 -22.86
CA MET A 218 -4.01 25.15 -22.35
C MET A 218 -4.20 25.61 -20.89
N ILE A 219 -3.16 25.41 -20.05
CA ILE A 219 -3.22 25.84 -18.64
C ILE A 219 -3.30 27.37 -18.53
N ARG A 220 -2.58 28.11 -19.37
CA ARG A 220 -2.59 29.59 -19.39
C ARG A 220 -3.95 30.15 -19.81
N GLU A 221 -4.59 29.50 -20.80
CA GLU A 221 -5.87 29.91 -21.37
C GLU A 221 -7.07 29.49 -20.51
N ALA A 222 -6.89 28.53 -19.60
CA ALA A 222 -7.95 28.04 -18.74
C ALA A 222 -8.36 29.07 -17.69
N GLU A 223 -9.68 29.27 -17.54
CA GLU A 223 -10.26 30.16 -16.52
C GLU A 223 -10.36 29.45 -15.16
N ASN A 224 -10.73 28.16 -15.18
CA ASN A 224 -10.95 27.36 -13.95
C ASN A 224 -10.28 25.98 -14.02
N PRO A 225 -8.93 25.91 -14.10
CA PRO A 225 -8.21 24.66 -14.13
C PRO A 225 -8.19 23.98 -12.75
N VAL A 226 -8.15 22.64 -12.73
CA VAL A 226 -7.98 21.84 -11.52
C VAL A 226 -7.04 20.66 -11.76
N ILE A 227 -6.22 20.35 -10.76
CA ILE A 227 -5.39 19.13 -10.72
C ILE A 227 -6.13 18.07 -9.90
N VAL A 228 -6.17 16.84 -10.42
CA VAL A 228 -6.67 15.67 -9.69
C VAL A 228 -5.57 14.61 -9.64
N THR A 229 -5.25 14.10 -8.46
CA THR A 229 -4.16 13.14 -8.28
C THR A 229 -4.51 12.01 -7.33
N GLU A 230 -4.08 10.79 -7.66
CA GLU A 230 -4.26 9.59 -6.80
C GLU A 230 -2.91 9.06 -6.26
N THR A 231 -1.84 9.12 -7.08
CA THR A 231 -0.59 8.42 -6.77
C THR A 231 0.68 9.19 -7.13
N ALA A 232 0.60 10.51 -7.35
CA ALA A 232 1.78 11.32 -7.70
C ALA A 232 2.89 11.23 -6.63
N GLY A 233 2.54 11.17 -5.35
CA GLY A 233 3.48 11.02 -4.24
C GLY A 233 4.22 9.68 -4.19
N ARG A 234 3.78 8.67 -4.96
CA ARG A 234 4.48 7.38 -5.07
C ARG A 234 5.76 7.49 -5.91
N GLU A 235 5.82 8.44 -6.80
CA GLU A 235 7.00 8.69 -7.62
C GLU A 235 8.04 9.51 -6.83
N ALA A 236 9.31 9.16 -6.98
CA ALA A 236 10.39 9.89 -6.31
C ALA A 236 10.41 11.38 -6.73
N GLY A 237 10.25 12.26 -5.75
CA GLY A 237 10.15 13.70 -5.98
C GLY A 237 8.84 14.16 -6.64
N GLY A 238 7.82 13.29 -6.69
CA GLY A 238 6.50 13.60 -7.27
C GLY A 238 5.70 14.55 -6.39
N PHE A 239 5.75 14.36 -5.06
CA PHE A 239 5.10 15.24 -4.10
C PHE A 239 5.59 16.69 -4.21
N GLU A 240 6.91 16.90 -4.19
CA GLU A 240 7.53 18.22 -4.30
C GLU A 240 7.32 18.84 -5.69
N ALA A 241 7.37 18.03 -6.74
CA ALA A 241 7.14 18.50 -8.10
C ALA A 241 5.69 18.94 -8.31
N LEU A 242 4.72 18.22 -7.72
CA LEU A 242 3.31 18.59 -7.76
C LEU A 242 3.05 19.88 -6.99
N LEU A 243 3.64 20.03 -5.79
CA LEU A 243 3.54 21.26 -5.01
C LEU A 243 4.08 22.46 -5.81
N ALA A 244 5.31 22.36 -6.30
CA ALA A 244 5.93 23.43 -7.08
C ALA A 244 5.15 23.78 -8.37
N PHE A 245 4.57 22.80 -9.03
CA PHE A 245 3.74 23.00 -10.20
C PHE A 245 2.42 23.71 -9.85
N ALA A 246 1.72 23.24 -8.82
CA ALA A 246 0.48 23.86 -8.37
C ALA A 246 0.68 25.31 -7.94
N GLU A 247 1.76 25.58 -7.18
CA GLU A 247 2.12 26.94 -6.76
C GLU A 247 2.49 27.85 -7.95
N ALA A 248 3.30 27.37 -8.89
CA ALA A 248 3.72 28.17 -10.03
C ALA A 248 2.53 28.63 -10.90
N TRP A 249 1.54 27.77 -11.07
CA TRP A 249 0.35 28.06 -11.86
C TRP A 249 -0.87 28.51 -11.03
N GLN A 250 -0.79 28.47 -9.71
CA GLN A 250 -1.89 28.75 -8.78
C GLN A 250 -3.14 27.91 -9.08
N ILE A 251 -2.96 26.60 -9.22
CA ILE A 251 -4.02 25.65 -9.57
C ILE A 251 -4.39 24.81 -8.33
N PRO A 252 -5.69 24.72 -7.99
CA PRO A 252 -6.15 23.85 -6.89
C PRO A 252 -5.89 22.37 -7.18
N VAL A 253 -5.62 21.62 -6.09
CA VAL A 253 -5.33 20.18 -6.13
C VAL A 253 -6.40 19.41 -5.35
N VAL A 254 -7.07 18.49 -6.02
CA VAL A 254 -8.05 17.54 -5.44
C VAL A 254 -7.38 16.18 -5.30
N GLU A 255 -7.43 15.61 -4.11
CA GLU A 255 -7.06 14.22 -3.82
C GLU A 255 -8.33 13.40 -3.58
N PRO A 256 -8.89 12.71 -4.59
CA PRO A 256 -10.14 11.97 -4.43
C PRO A 256 -10.00 10.86 -3.37
N ASP A 257 -11.13 10.30 -2.94
CA ASP A 257 -11.14 9.20 -1.96
C ASP A 257 -10.33 7.97 -2.42
N SER A 258 -10.15 7.83 -3.73
CA SER A 258 -9.29 6.82 -4.36
C SER A 258 -7.78 7.08 -4.23
N ALA A 259 -7.36 8.25 -3.75
CA ALA A 259 -5.95 8.53 -3.47
C ALA A 259 -5.39 7.57 -2.41
N VAL A 260 -4.24 6.94 -2.71
CA VAL A 260 -3.68 5.84 -1.92
C VAL A 260 -2.37 6.19 -1.20
N CYS A 261 -1.93 7.44 -1.33
CA CYS A 261 -0.75 7.95 -0.62
C CYS A 261 -0.89 9.45 -0.37
N ALA A 262 0.02 10.03 0.39
CA ALA A 262 0.17 11.48 0.48
C ALA A 262 0.71 12.01 -0.86
N ASN A 263 -0.07 12.86 -1.54
CA ASN A 263 0.33 13.42 -2.85
C ASN A 263 0.59 14.92 -2.79
N PHE A 264 -0.08 15.62 -1.88
CA PHE A 264 -0.02 17.08 -1.75
C PHE A 264 -0.22 17.46 -0.27
N PRO A 265 0.42 18.57 0.23
CA PRO A 265 0.19 18.99 1.61
C PRO A 265 -1.28 19.37 1.85
N ARG A 266 -1.94 18.69 2.77
CA ARG A 266 -3.39 18.88 3.01
C ARG A 266 -3.72 20.17 3.77
N THR A 267 -2.72 20.80 4.40
CA THR A 267 -2.86 22.13 5.03
C THR A 267 -2.57 23.27 4.05
N HIS A 268 -2.06 22.98 2.86
CA HIS A 268 -1.70 24.00 1.87
C HIS A 268 -2.96 24.69 1.30
N PRO A 269 -2.95 26.03 1.09
CA PRO A 269 -4.11 26.78 0.58
C PRO A 269 -4.66 26.29 -0.77
N LEU A 270 -3.83 25.67 -1.62
CA LEU A 270 -4.24 25.09 -2.88
C LEU A 270 -4.83 23.67 -2.75
N HIS A 271 -4.82 23.04 -1.57
CA HIS A 271 -5.51 21.77 -1.39
C HIS A 271 -7.03 22.00 -1.39
N ALA A 272 -7.72 21.35 -2.35
CA ALA A 272 -9.14 21.55 -2.62
C ALA A 272 -10.02 20.38 -2.15
N GLY A 273 -9.55 19.62 -1.15
CA GLY A 273 -10.30 18.49 -0.56
C GLY A 273 -10.29 17.23 -1.40
N SER A 274 -11.29 16.36 -1.17
CA SER A 274 -11.42 15.08 -1.87
C SER A 274 -12.63 14.97 -2.80
N ASP A 275 -13.52 15.95 -2.80
CA ASP A 275 -14.71 15.95 -3.64
C ASP A 275 -14.42 16.57 -5.01
N ILE A 276 -14.43 15.74 -6.04
CA ILE A 276 -14.32 16.18 -7.43
C ILE A 276 -15.66 16.70 -7.99
N GLY A 277 -16.79 16.45 -7.30
CA GLY A 277 -18.14 16.75 -7.78
C GLY A 277 -18.32 18.17 -8.31
N PRO A 278 -17.98 19.22 -7.57
CA PRO A 278 -18.11 20.61 -8.03
C PRO A 278 -17.29 20.90 -9.30
N TRP A 279 -16.10 20.31 -9.41
CA TRP A 279 -15.21 20.51 -10.54
C TRP A 279 -15.69 19.86 -11.84
N MET A 280 -16.58 18.86 -11.77
CA MET A 280 -17.16 18.21 -12.94
C MET A 280 -17.98 19.17 -13.81
N ASP A 281 -18.57 20.19 -13.21
CA ASP A 281 -19.42 21.17 -13.89
C ASP A 281 -18.75 22.54 -14.04
N GLU A 282 -17.85 22.89 -13.14
CA GLU A 282 -17.23 24.23 -13.08
C GLU A 282 -15.92 24.30 -13.88
N ALA A 283 -15.09 23.23 -13.85
CA ALA A 283 -13.79 23.27 -14.50
C ALA A 283 -13.89 23.32 -16.02
N ASP A 284 -12.99 24.07 -16.64
CA ASP A 284 -12.77 24.09 -18.10
C ASP A 284 -11.51 23.29 -18.51
N LEU A 285 -10.61 22.99 -17.54
CA LEU A 285 -9.44 22.13 -17.72
C LEU A 285 -9.24 21.25 -16.49
N ILE A 286 -9.15 19.94 -16.69
CA ILE A 286 -8.80 18.96 -15.66
C ILE A 286 -7.48 18.30 -15.99
N LEU A 287 -6.50 18.44 -15.10
CA LEU A 287 -5.19 17.81 -15.20
C LEU A 287 -5.18 16.57 -14.30
N LEU A 288 -5.21 15.39 -14.92
CA LEU A 288 -5.15 14.10 -14.22
C LEU A 288 -3.68 13.70 -14.05
N VAL A 289 -3.12 13.91 -12.87
CA VAL A 289 -1.71 13.64 -12.55
C VAL A 289 -1.58 12.33 -11.80
N ASN A 290 -1.01 11.31 -12.44
CA ASN A 290 -0.97 9.94 -11.87
C ASN A 290 -2.33 9.53 -11.29
N CYS A 291 -3.39 9.73 -12.07
CA CYS A 291 -4.76 9.52 -11.67
C CYS A 291 -5.47 8.63 -12.68
N ARG A 292 -5.97 7.47 -12.25
CA ARG A 292 -6.54 6.45 -13.15
C ARG A 292 -8.05 6.52 -13.30
N ALA A 293 -8.80 6.73 -12.22
CA ALA A 293 -10.26 6.64 -12.23
C ALA A 293 -10.94 7.66 -11.30
N PRO A 294 -10.78 8.98 -11.55
CA PRO A 294 -11.27 10.02 -10.64
C PRO A 294 -12.80 10.20 -10.68
N PHE A 295 -13.46 9.77 -11.77
CA PHE A 295 -14.88 10.02 -11.99
C PHE A 295 -15.72 8.85 -11.49
N TYR A 296 -16.69 9.14 -10.63
CA TYR A 296 -17.61 8.13 -10.12
C TYR A 296 -19.05 8.65 -10.08
N PRO A 297 -20.04 7.90 -10.62
CA PRO A 297 -19.83 6.67 -11.41
C PRO A 297 -18.99 6.92 -12.66
N PRO A 298 -18.32 5.88 -13.23
CA PRO A 298 -17.44 6.07 -14.40
C PRO A 298 -18.15 6.65 -15.65
N SER A 299 -19.47 6.57 -15.70
CA SER A 299 -20.31 7.18 -16.76
C SER A 299 -20.43 8.69 -16.62
N ARG A 300 -20.21 9.27 -15.42
CA ARG A 300 -20.23 10.71 -15.21
C ARG A 300 -18.95 11.32 -15.75
N LYS A 301 -19.07 12.17 -16.75
CA LYS A 301 -17.97 12.90 -17.38
C LYS A 301 -18.08 14.38 -17.08
N PRO A 302 -16.96 15.13 -17.07
CA PRO A 302 -17.02 16.60 -17.03
C PRO A 302 -17.88 17.16 -18.15
N SER A 303 -18.64 18.21 -17.86
CA SER A 303 -19.60 18.77 -18.82
C SER A 303 -18.94 19.56 -19.96
N LYS A 304 -17.84 20.27 -19.65
CA LYS A 304 -17.15 21.17 -20.59
C LYS A 304 -15.62 21.10 -20.53
N ALA A 305 -15.05 20.53 -19.47
CA ALA A 305 -13.61 20.53 -19.27
C ALA A 305 -12.87 19.70 -20.34
N LYS A 306 -11.78 20.24 -20.85
CA LYS A 306 -10.74 19.44 -21.50
C LYS A 306 -9.99 18.62 -20.47
N ILE A 307 -9.57 17.41 -20.83
CA ILE A 307 -8.87 16.48 -19.95
C ILE A 307 -7.46 16.26 -20.46
N VAL A 308 -6.47 16.56 -19.64
CA VAL A 308 -5.06 16.25 -19.87
C VAL A 308 -4.63 15.19 -18.87
N VAL A 309 -4.13 14.07 -19.35
CA VAL A 309 -3.53 13.02 -18.51
C VAL A 309 -2.01 13.18 -18.49
N ILE A 310 -1.44 13.29 -17.30
CA ILE A 310 0.01 13.36 -17.07
C ILE A 310 0.39 12.10 -16.27
N ASP A 311 0.94 11.12 -16.96
CA ASP A 311 1.31 9.82 -16.38
C ASP A 311 2.45 9.21 -17.20
N GLN A 312 3.31 8.42 -16.58
CA GLN A 312 4.36 7.70 -17.30
C GLN A 312 3.80 6.57 -18.16
N VAL A 313 2.69 5.94 -17.73
CA VAL A 313 1.98 4.88 -18.45
C VAL A 313 0.48 5.08 -18.21
N PRO A 314 -0.17 5.96 -18.98
CA PRO A 314 -1.56 6.37 -18.73
C PRO A 314 -2.56 5.23 -18.94
N GLN A 315 -2.23 4.27 -19.81
CA GLN A 315 -3.08 3.11 -20.09
C GLN A 315 -2.38 1.82 -19.63
N ARG A 316 -2.93 1.19 -18.59
CA ARG A 316 -2.35 0.01 -17.94
C ARG A 316 -3.20 -1.22 -18.20
N PRO A 317 -2.68 -2.28 -18.84
CA PRO A 317 -3.48 -3.45 -19.23
C PRO A 317 -4.07 -4.23 -18.05
N HIS A 318 -3.50 -4.11 -16.85
CA HIS A 318 -3.96 -4.79 -15.64
C HIS A 318 -4.93 -3.95 -14.79
N ILE A 319 -5.30 -2.74 -15.24
CA ILE A 319 -6.27 -1.87 -14.55
C ILE A 319 -7.57 -1.86 -15.34
N VAL A 320 -8.65 -2.29 -14.70
CA VAL A 320 -9.97 -2.40 -15.34
C VAL A 320 -10.59 -1.02 -15.60
N TYR A 321 -10.51 -0.12 -14.60
CA TYR A 321 -11.07 1.23 -14.69
C TYR A 321 -9.98 2.28 -14.77
N GLN A 322 -9.96 3.01 -15.87
CA GLN A 322 -9.03 4.10 -16.15
C GLN A 322 -9.64 5.08 -17.17
N VAL A 323 -9.11 6.29 -17.25
CA VAL A 323 -9.54 7.28 -18.23
C VAL A 323 -8.99 6.90 -19.61
N LEU A 324 -9.88 6.73 -20.60
CA LEU A 324 -9.53 6.35 -21.97
C LEU A 324 -9.96 7.40 -23.02
N PHE A 325 -10.32 8.61 -22.60
CA PHE A 325 -10.90 9.63 -23.47
C PHE A 325 -10.36 11.04 -23.15
N ALA A 326 -9.10 11.13 -22.75
CA ALA A 326 -8.45 12.44 -22.56
C ALA A 326 -8.23 13.14 -23.92
N ASP A 327 -8.26 14.47 -23.89
CA ASP A 327 -7.94 15.30 -25.05
C ASP A 327 -6.43 15.29 -25.35
N VAL A 328 -5.61 15.16 -24.30
CA VAL A 328 -4.14 15.07 -24.40
C VAL A 328 -3.61 14.06 -23.40
N TYR A 329 -2.68 13.23 -23.85
CA TYR A 329 -1.84 12.36 -23.01
C TYR A 329 -0.42 12.90 -23.04
N LEU A 330 0.10 13.31 -21.88
CA LEU A 330 1.48 13.77 -21.70
C LEU A 330 2.26 12.67 -21.00
N GLU A 331 2.89 11.81 -21.81
CA GLU A 331 3.56 10.61 -21.33
C GLU A 331 4.99 10.91 -20.92
N GLY A 332 5.35 10.51 -19.71
CA GLY A 332 6.68 10.71 -19.16
C GLY A 332 6.71 10.60 -17.64
N ASN A 333 7.92 10.58 -17.08
CA ASN A 333 8.09 10.66 -15.64
C ASN A 333 7.37 11.88 -15.09
N VAL A 334 6.43 11.66 -14.17
CA VAL A 334 5.50 12.71 -13.73
C VAL A 334 6.22 13.86 -13.05
N ALA A 335 7.17 13.57 -12.14
CA ALA A 335 7.93 14.62 -11.46
C ALA A 335 8.70 15.50 -12.45
N ASN A 336 9.32 14.92 -13.48
CA ASN A 336 10.03 15.66 -14.51
C ASN A 336 9.08 16.49 -15.40
N THR A 337 7.95 15.92 -15.78
CA THR A 337 6.94 16.61 -16.59
C THR A 337 6.34 17.80 -15.83
N LEU A 338 6.02 17.63 -14.53
CA LEU A 338 5.52 18.72 -13.69
C LEU A 338 6.56 19.84 -13.52
N ARG A 339 7.85 19.49 -13.32
CA ARG A 339 8.94 20.49 -13.28
C ARG A 339 9.10 21.26 -14.60
N GLN A 340 8.90 20.57 -15.75
CA GLN A 340 8.93 21.23 -17.05
C GLN A 340 7.75 22.20 -17.23
N LEU A 341 6.54 21.79 -16.82
CA LEU A 341 5.35 22.64 -16.84
C LEU A 341 5.49 23.83 -15.88
N ALA A 342 6.01 23.62 -14.65
CA ALA A 342 6.24 24.69 -13.68
C ALA A 342 7.17 25.79 -14.24
N LYS A 343 8.23 25.44 -14.98
CA LYS A 343 9.14 26.40 -15.62
C LYS A 343 8.48 27.25 -16.72
N ARG A 344 7.30 26.86 -17.21
CA ARG A 344 6.51 27.55 -18.25
C ARG A 344 5.43 28.48 -17.67
N ALA A 345 5.33 28.56 -16.36
CA ALA A 345 4.44 29.49 -15.66
C ALA A 345 5.01 30.90 -15.71
N LYS A 346 4.92 31.53 -16.90
CA LYS A 346 5.37 32.89 -17.17
C LYS A 346 4.24 33.65 -17.84
N ASP A 347 4.25 34.98 -17.66
CA ASP A 347 3.28 35.88 -18.30
C ASP A 347 1.82 35.50 -18.01
N LEU A 348 1.56 35.13 -16.72
CA LEU A 348 0.22 34.80 -16.27
C LEU A 348 -0.63 36.08 -16.17
N ASP A 349 -1.92 35.96 -16.51
CA ASP A 349 -2.88 37.05 -16.25
C ASP A 349 -3.09 37.20 -14.73
N GLU A 350 -2.52 38.26 -14.16
CA GLU A 350 -2.60 38.56 -12.73
C GLU A 350 -4.02 38.68 -12.22
N ALA A 351 -4.96 39.18 -13.02
CA ALA A 351 -6.37 39.29 -12.63
C ALA A 351 -7.03 37.90 -12.52
N ALA A 352 -6.82 37.04 -13.54
CA ALA A 352 -7.32 35.67 -13.53
C ALA A 352 -6.70 34.84 -12.39
N VAL A 353 -5.39 34.95 -12.17
CA VAL A 353 -4.69 34.28 -11.06
C VAL A 353 -5.21 34.74 -9.69
N SER A 354 -5.40 36.07 -9.50
CA SER A 354 -5.93 36.64 -8.26
C SER A 354 -7.36 36.16 -7.98
N SER A 355 -8.21 36.10 -8.99
CA SER A 355 -9.58 35.59 -8.88
C SER A 355 -9.60 34.12 -8.45
N ARG A 356 -8.81 33.26 -9.11
CA ARG A 356 -8.68 31.84 -8.75
C ARG A 356 -8.17 31.64 -7.33
N ARG A 357 -7.13 32.40 -6.93
CA ARG A 357 -6.58 32.38 -5.58
C ARG A 357 -7.61 32.76 -4.53
N ALA A 358 -8.41 33.81 -4.76
CA ALA A 358 -9.46 34.23 -3.85
C ALA A 358 -10.55 33.15 -3.69
N ALA A 359 -11.06 32.62 -4.80
CA ALA A 359 -12.05 31.54 -4.78
C ALA A 359 -11.52 30.26 -4.07
N GLN A 360 -10.27 29.90 -4.31
CA GLN A 360 -9.67 28.75 -3.66
C GLN A 360 -9.41 28.97 -2.17
N ALA A 361 -9.00 30.17 -1.77
CA ALA A 361 -8.82 30.53 -0.35
C ALA A 361 -10.15 30.45 0.42
N GLU A 362 -11.26 30.87 -0.17
CA GLU A 362 -12.59 30.73 0.42
C GLU A 362 -12.96 29.25 0.61
N ARG A 363 -12.76 28.41 -0.41
CA ARG A 363 -13.02 26.95 -0.34
C ARG A 363 -12.15 26.27 0.72
N HIS A 364 -10.86 26.61 0.77
CA HIS A 364 -9.93 26.04 1.75
C HIS A 364 -10.31 26.44 3.19
N THR A 365 -10.72 27.70 3.39
CA THR A 365 -11.21 28.18 4.69
C THR A 365 -12.47 27.44 5.11
N ALA A 366 -13.46 27.31 4.21
CA ALA A 366 -14.71 26.60 4.48
C ALA A 366 -14.46 25.12 4.82
N GLU A 367 -13.52 24.44 4.12
CA GLU A 367 -13.14 23.07 4.45
C GLU A 367 -12.46 22.97 5.82
N GLY A 368 -11.56 23.92 6.15
CA GLY A 368 -10.93 24.03 7.47
C GLY A 368 -11.94 24.20 8.59
N GLU A 369 -12.92 25.08 8.40
CA GLU A 369 -14.02 25.30 9.36
C GLU A 369 -14.89 24.05 9.50
N ALA A 370 -15.21 23.36 8.40
CA ALA A 370 -15.99 22.12 8.43
C ALA A 370 -15.24 21.00 9.18
N ILE A 371 -13.93 20.89 9.00
CA ILE A 371 -13.08 19.93 9.75
C ILE A 371 -13.12 20.29 11.25
N ALA A 372 -12.86 21.54 11.62
CA ALA A 372 -12.86 22.00 13.01
C ALA A 372 -14.23 21.79 13.68
N ALA A 373 -15.32 22.10 12.97
CA ALA A 373 -16.68 21.87 13.46
C ALA A 373 -16.98 20.40 13.69
N ALA A 374 -16.53 19.51 12.79
CA ALA A 374 -16.69 18.05 12.95
C ALA A 374 -15.91 17.54 14.17
N GLU A 375 -14.67 17.98 14.36
CA GLU A 375 -13.83 17.64 15.52
C GLU A 375 -14.43 18.16 16.84
N ALA A 376 -14.91 19.42 16.87
CA ALA A 376 -15.59 19.99 18.03
C ALA A 376 -16.89 19.26 18.37
N LYS A 377 -17.68 18.88 17.36
CA LYS A 377 -18.90 18.09 17.54
C LYS A 377 -18.59 16.70 18.11
N ALA A 378 -17.59 16.03 17.59
CA ALA A 378 -17.15 14.72 18.08
C ALA A 378 -16.69 14.80 19.55
N ALA A 379 -15.94 15.84 19.92
CA ALA A 379 -15.52 16.10 21.30
C ALA A 379 -16.70 16.43 22.25
N ALA A 380 -17.70 17.19 21.77
CA ALA A 380 -18.87 17.55 22.57
C ALA A 380 -19.81 16.35 22.84
N ALA A 381 -20.01 15.50 21.85
CA ALA A 381 -20.84 14.28 22.00
C ALA A 381 -20.33 13.38 23.12
N THR A 382 -19.05 13.36 23.35
CA THR A 382 -18.38 12.60 24.41
C THR A 382 -18.69 13.14 25.82
N LYS A 383 -18.65 14.46 26.00
CA LYS A 383 -18.93 15.09 27.32
C LYS A 383 -20.36 14.85 27.78
N THR A 384 -21.30 14.76 26.84
CA THR A 384 -22.72 14.52 27.15
C THR A 384 -22.95 13.06 27.59
N ALA A 385 -22.24 12.09 27.03
CA ALA A 385 -22.31 10.69 27.42
C ALA A 385 -21.70 10.44 28.82
N ALA A 386 -20.62 11.12 29.17
CA ALA A 386 -19.99 11.05 30.50
C ALA A 386 -20.83 11.68 31.61
N GLY A 387 -21.64 12.72 31.30
CA GLY A 387 -22.54 13.39 32.27
C GLY A 387 -23.79 12.61 32.64
N SER A 388 -24.16 11.56 31.92
CA SER A 388 -25.38 10.77 32.16
C SER A 388 -25.20 9.55 33.08
N GLY A 389 -24.11 9.47 33.85
CA GLY A 389 -23.90 8.58 35.02
C GLY A 389 -24.45 7.15 34.97
N ALA A 390 -24.58 6.54 33.78
CA ALA A 390 -25.03 5.17 33.64
C ALA A 390 -23.83 4.22 33.69
N VAL A 391 -23.54 3.71 34.90
CA VAL A 391 -22.71 2.50 35.09
C VAL A 391 -23.46 1.35 34.44
N ALA A 392 -23.07 0.96 33.26
CA ALA A 392 -23.60 -0.21 32.57
C ALA A 392 -23.05 -1.46 33.22
N GLU A 393 -23.85 -2.08 34.09
CA GLU A 393 -23.64 -3.48 34.48
C GLU A 393 -23.63 -4.37 33.23
N THR A 394 -22.60 -5.17 33.13
CA THR A 394 -22.39 -6.20 32.09
C THR A 394 -23.52 -7.23 32.16
N LYS A 395 -24.61 -7.01 31.43
CA LYS A 395 -25.58 -8.08 31.09
C LYS A 395 -25.57 -8.24 29.57
N THR A 396 -25.03 -9.38 29.14
CA THR A 396 -25.17 -9.98 27.82
C THR A 396 -26.64 -10.22 27.48
N THR A 397 -27.28 -9.25 26.83
CA THR A 397 -28.54 -9.48 26.11
C THR A 397 -28.49 -8.69 24.79
N ALA A 398 -28.71 -9.42 23.70
CA ALA A 398 -28.89 -8.87 22.37
C ALA A 398 -30.05 -7.87 22.36
N GLY A 399 -29.77 -6.60 22.15
CA GLY A 399 -30.77 -5.54 22.05
C GLY A 399 -30.14 -4.22 21.65
N SER A 400 -30.70 -3.61 20.63
CA SER A 400 -30.40 -2.30 20.08
C SER A 400 -30.22 -1.22 21.16
N GLY A 401 -28.98 -0.99 21.64
CA GLY A 401 -28.64 0.08 22.56
C GLY A 401 -27.90 1.18 21.84
N ALA A 402 -28.33 2.43 21.99
CA ALA A 402 -27.58 3.62 21.62
C ALA A 402 -26.21 3.56 22.29
N GLY A 403 -25.16 3.25 21.50
CA GLY A 403 -23.89 2.84 22.03
C GLY A 403 -22.99 3.99 22.42
N GLY A 404 -22.39 3.86 23.58
CA GLY A 404 -21.12 4.51 23.87
C GLY A 404 -20.06 4.03 22.90
N GLY A 405 -19.09 4.88 22.59
CA GLY A 405 -17.96 4.60 21.69
C GLY A 405 -17.27 5.92 21.33
N VAL A 406 -16.05 5.81 20.84
CA VAL A 406 -15.25 6.97 20.40
C VAL A 406 -15.64 7.34 18.97
N ASP A 407 -15.84 8.61 18.69
CA ASP A 407 -16.06 9.05 17.31
C ASP A 407 -14.76 8.83 16.48
N PRO A 408 -14.81 8.17 15.30
CA PRO A 408 -13.65 7.98 14.43
C PRO A 408 -12.90 9.28 14.08
N VAL A 409 -13.60 10.41 14.05
CA VAL A 409 -13.03 11.74 13.85
C VAL A 409 -12.03 12.07 14.94
N LEU A 410 -12.36 11.80 16.20
CA LEU A 410 -11.45 12.05 17.33
C LEU A 410 -10.21 11.16 17.26
N VAL A 411 -10.37 9.90 16.87
CA VAL A 411 -9.22 8.99 16.73
C VAL A 411 -8.22 9.55 15.71
N ALA A 412 -8.69 9.96 14.55
CA ALA A 412 -7.84 10.53 13.50
C ALA A 412 -7.21 11.88 13.90
N ALA A 413 -7.98 12.76 14.53
CA ALA A 413 -7.50 14.05 15.02
C ALA A 413 -6.44 13.89 16.13
N THR A 414 -6.67 13.00 17.09
CA THR A 414 -5.70 12.69 18.16
C THR A 414 -4.40 12.12 17.58
N LEU A 415 -4.49 11.20 16.59
CA LEU A 415 -3.29 10.69 15.91
C LEU A 415 -2.51 11.81 15.21
N ARG A 416 -3.18 12.74 14.53
CA ARG A 416 -2.53 13.93 13.94
C ARG A 416 -1.75 14.72 14.99
N GLU A 417 -2.38 15.03 16.12
CA GLU A 417 -1.76 15.81 17.20
C GLU A 417 -0.55 15.08 17.80
N LEU A 418 -0.69 13.79 18.07
CA LEU A 418 0.39 12.99 18.65
C LEU A 418 1.55 12.72 17.68
N LEU A 419 1.30 12.71 16.38
CA LEU A 419 2.33 12.53 15.34
C LEU A 419 2.95 13.86 14.90
N ALA A 420 2.41 15.00 15.32
CA ALA A 420 2.94 16.31 14.96
C ALA A 420 4.43 16.44 15.32
N GLY A 421 5.25 16.80 14.34
CA GLY A 421 6.70 16.96 14.50
C GLY A 421 7.50 15.66 14.66
N ARG A 422 6.89 14.50 14.52
CA ARG A 422 7.54 13.17 14.69
C ARG A 422 7.94 12.48 13.39
N ASP A 423 7.68 13.07 12.23
CA ASP A 423 7.89 12.43 10.92
C ASP A 423 7.26 11.03 10.83
N GLY A 424 6.04 10.89 11.36
CA GLY A 424 5.33 9.61 11.44
C GLY A 424 4.78 9.17 10.08
N ILE A 425 4.66 7.85 9.91
CA ILE A 425 4.03 7.23 8.74
C ILE A 425 2.75 6.52 9.18
N VAL A 426 1.65 6.77 8.48
CA VAL A 426 0.39 6.06 8.70
C VAL A 426 0.14 5.10 7.54
N VAL A 427 -0.05 3.83 7.87
CA VAL A 427 -0.56 2.78 6.97
C VAL A 427 -2.04 2.58 7.31
N ASP A 428 -2.92 2.61 6.33
CA ASP A 428 -4.36 2.59 6.56
C ASP A 428 -5.06 1.43 5.86
N GLU A 429 -5.75 0.60 6.65
CA GLU A 429 -6.63 -0.50 6.21
C GLU A 429 -8.01 -0.38 6.87
N THR A 430 -8.51 0.84 7.11
CA THR A 430 -9.81 1.04 7.79
C THR A 430 -11.02 0.94 6.86
N ILE A 431 -10.84 0.90 5.57
CA ILE A 431 -11.87 0.82 4.51
C ILE A 431 -12.96 1.90 4.66
N THR A 432 -13.98 1.65 5.47
CA THR A 432 -15.11 2.59 5.63
C THR A 432 -14.70 3.91 6.29
N HIS A 433 -13.72 3.86 7.18
CA HIS A 433 -13.22 5.04 7.90
C HIS A 433 -12.02 5.71 7.23
N SER A 434 -11.48 5.17 6.12
CA SER A 434 -10.30 5.75 5.46
C SER A 434 -10.50 7.20 5.01
N ARG A 435 -11.73 7.58 4.63
CA ARG A 435 -12.08 8.97 4.33
C ARG A 435 -11.93 9.88 5.56
N VAL A 436 -12.39 9.41 6.71
CA VAL A 436 -12.28 10.12 8.00
C VAL A 436 -10.81 10.22 8.39
N VAL A 437 -10.07 9.11 8.32
CA VAL A 437 -8.63 9.09 8.61
C VAL A 437 -7.90 10.09 7.74
N LYS A 438 -8.03 10.04 6.42
CA LYS A 438 -7.37 10.97 5.49
C LYS A 438 -7.73 12.44 5.78
N ARG A 439 -9.03 12.73 5.99
CA ARG A 439 -9.52 14.09 6.17
C ARG A 439 -9.01 14.75 7.46
N HIS A 440 -8.96 13.99 8.56
CA HIS A 440 -8.62 14.51 9.88
C HIS A 440 -7.16 14.32 10.26
N LEU A 441 -6.45 13.37 9.65
CA LEU A 441 -5.00 13.19 9.82
C LEU A 441 -4.20 14.34 9.18
N ARG A 442 -4.64 14.87 8.04
CA ARG A 442 -4.08 16.05 7.34
C ARG A 442 -2.57 15.96 7.14
N THR A 443 -2.13 14.91 6.44
CA THR A 443 -0.71 14.68 6.14
C THR A 443 -0.14 15.78 5.23
N ASP A 444 1.05 16.30 5.57
CA ASP A 444 1.70 17.41 4.87
C ASP A 444 3.09 17.09 4.33
N ALA A 445 3.54 15.84 4.47
CA ALA A 445 4.86 15.40 4.04
C ALA A 445 4.78 14.22 3.06
N PRO A 446 5.77 14.07 2.16
CA PRO A 446 5.87 12.88 1.32
C PRO A 446 6.07 11.63 2.19
N ASP A 447 5.64 10.48 1.67
CA ASP A 447 5.80 9.19 2.35
C ASP A 447 5.27 9.14 3.80
N SER A 448 4.24 9.96 4.11
CA SER A 448 3.62 10.02 5.45
C SER A 448 2.31 9.24 5.56
N TYR A 449 1.73 8.81 4.44
CA TYR A 449 0.48 8.05 4.40
C TYR A 449 0.47 7.06 3.25
N PHE A 450 0.05 5.81 3.54
CA PHE A 450 -0.19 4.76 2.55
C PHE A 450 -1.48 4.01 2.85
N TYR A 451 -2.35 3.90 1.83
CA TYR A 451 -3.54 3.06 1.90
C TYR A 451 -3.23 1.66 1.36
N VAL A 452 -3.61 0.63 2.10
CA VAL A 452 -3.41 -0.77 1.71
C VAL A 452 -4.36 -1.13 0.58
N GLN A 453 -3.82 -1.62 -0.53
CA GLN A 453 -4.58 -1.96 -1.73
C GLN A 453 -4.77 -3.47 -1.88
N GLY A 454 -5.77 -3.87 -2.67
CA GLY A 454 -6.13 -5.26 -2.90
C GLY A 454 -7.25 -5.73 -1.97
N GLY A 455 -7.10 -6.88 -1.37
CA GLY A 455 -8.05 -7.44 -0.41
C GLY A 455 -7.74 -7.05 1.04
N LEU A 456 -8.66 -7.38 1.96
CA LEU A 456 -8.45 -7.20 3.39
C LEU A 456 -7.38 -8.16 3.94
N GLY A 457 -6.74 -7.76 5.04
CA GLY A 457 -5.88 -8.66 5.80
C GLY A 457 -4.39 -8.56 5.47
N GLN A 458 -3.93 -7.41 4.98
CA GLN A 458 -2.53 -7.17 4.64
C GLN A 458 -1.89 -6.06 5.49
N GLY A 459 -2.70 -5.27 6.19
CA GLY A 459 -2.27 -4.02 6.82
C GLY A 459 -1.16 -4.19 7.83
N ILE A 460 -1.20 -5.21 8.68
CA ILE A 460 -0.16 -5.44 9.69
C ILE A 460 1.18 -5.73 9.01
N ALA A 461 1.19 -6.66 8.05
CA ALA A 461 2.39 -7.03 7.32
C ALA A 461 2.97 -5.84 6.52
N VAL A 462 2.12 -5.06 5.85
CA VAL A 462 2.54 -3.83 5.14
C VAL A 462 3.15 -2.82 6.12
N ALA A 463 2.54 -2.60 7.29
CA ALA A 463 3.08 -1.70 8.30
C ALA A 463 4.45 -2.15 8.83
N LEU A 464 4.66 -3.46 9.02
CA LEU A 464 5.96 -4.01 9.41
C LEU A 464 7.01 -3.80 8.31
N GLY A 465 6.66 -4.01 7.04
CA GLY A 465 7.54 -3.73 5.91
C GLY A 465 7.89 -2.24 5.79
N VAL A 466 6.91 -1.35 5.99
CA VAL A 466 7.14 0.10 6.08
C VAL A 466 8.10 0.42 7.24
N LYS A 467 7.90 -0.18 8.42
CA LYS A 467 8.77 0.01 9.58
C LYS A 467 10.21 -0.45 9.29
N LEU A 468 10.37 -1.57 8.63
CA LEU A 468 11.67 -2.09 8.23
C LEU A 468 12.45 -1.11 7.32
N ALA A 469 11.74 -0.43 6.41
CA ALA A 469 12.33 0.58 5.52
C ALA A 469 12.50 1.95 6.18
N ALA A 470 11.61 2.31 7.11
CA ALA A 470 11.54 3.63 7.73
C ALA A 470 12.54 3.82 8.88
N GLY A 471 13.16 2.74 9.39
CA GLY A 471 14.11 2.81 10.51
C GLY A 471 13.47 3.39 11.77
N GLU A 472 13.98 4.49 12.29
CA GLU A 472 13.53 5.10 13.54
C GLU A 472 12.18 5.86 13.44
N ARG A 473 11.69 6.15 12.23
CA ARG A 473 10.42 6.85 12.05
C ARG A 473 9.28 6.03 12.70
N PRO A 474 8.38 6.67 13.46
CA PRO A 474 7.21 5.97 14.01
C PRO A 474 6.26 5.54 12.89
N VAL A 475 5.80 4.29 12.94
CA VAL A 475 4.81 3.74 12.01
C VAL A 475 3.54 3.40 12.77
N VAL A 476 2.42 3.91 12.29
CA VAL A 476 1.08 3.65 12.83
C VAL A 476 0.26 2.93 11.78
N LEU A 477 -0.31 1.80 12.13
CA LEU A 477 -1.36 1.14 11.34
C LEU A 477 -2.72 1.56 11.90
N THR A 478 -3.58 2.11 11.05
CA THR A 478 -5.02 2.20 11.32
C THR A 478 -5.72 1.06 10.58
N VAL A 479 -6.51 0.25 11.28
CA VAL A 479 -7.14 -0.95 10.71
C VAL A 479 -8.57 -1.10 11.24
N GLY A 480 -9.51 -1.48 10.37
CA GLY A 480 -10.86 -1.84 10.81
C GLY A 480 -10.89 -3.21 11.50
N ASP A 481 -11.83 -3.43 12.41
CA ASP A 481 -12.03 -4.71 13.10
C ASP A 481 -12.20 -5.88 12.13
N GLY A 482 -12.99 -5.70 11.08
CA GLY A 482 -13.15 -6.68 10.02
C GLY A 482 -11.86 -6.96 9.27
N ALA A 483 -11.11 -5.94 8.86
CA ALA A 483 -9.82 -6.11 8.19
C ALA A 483 -8.78 -6.76 9.12
N PHE A 484 -8.77 -6.40 10.40
CA PHE A 484 -7.91 -7.00 11.42
C PHE A 484 -8.08 -8.52 11.49
N THR A 485 -9.32 -9.02 11.46
CA THR A 485 -9.59 -10.47 11.52
C THR A 485 -9.21 -11.25 10.26
N TYR A 486 -8.99 -10.58 9.13
CA TYR A 486 -8.44 -11.18 7.91
C TYR A 486 -6.91 -11.20 7.90
N ASN A 487 -6.24 -10.40 8.73
CA ASN A 487 -4.79 -10.42 8.83
C ASN A 487 -4.31 -11.74 9.46
N PRO A 488 -3.15 -12.27 9.03
CA PRO A 488 -2.44 -13.33 9.74
C PRO A 488 -1.80 -12.74 11.01
N VAL A 489 -2.64 -12.44 12.01
CA VAL A 489 -2.30 -11.66 13.21
C VAL A 489 -1.16 -12.29 13.99
N ILE A 490 -1.26 -13.59 14.29
CA ILE A 490 -0.25 -14.34 15.07
C ILE A 490 1.11 -14.28 14.38
N GLN A 491 1.13 -14.56 13.08
CA GLN A 491 2.36 -14.60 12.28
C GLN A 491 2.97 -13.20 12.10
N SER A 492 2.11 -12.18 11.99
CA SER A 492 2.57 -10.79 11.93
C SER A 492 3.17 -10.32 13.26
N TYR A 493 2.58 -10.73 14.39
CA TYR A 493 3.12 -10.40 15.72
C TYR A 493 4.44 -11.11 15.99
N ASP A 494 4.58 -12.36 15.53
CA ASP A 494 5.83 -13.08 15.58
C ASP A 494 6.92 -12.36 14.76
N ALA A 495 6.61 -11.95 13.53
CA ALA A 495 7.52 -11.17 12.70
C ALA A 495 7.90 -9.82 13.34
N ALA A 496 6.94 -9.09 13.91
CA ALA A 496 7.21 -7.82 14.59
C ALA A 496 8.23 -7.97 15.72
N ARG A 497 8.10 -9.05 16.50
CA ARG A 497 9.01 -9.35 17.62
C ARG A 497 10.35 -9.90 17.15
N SER A 498 10.35 -10.83 16.19
CA SER A 498 11.55 -11.51 15.73
C SER A 498 12.54 -10.59 15.01
N TYR A 499 12.02 -9.51 14.40
CA TYR A 499 12.84 -8.56 13.65
C TYR A 499 12.88 -7.16 14.27
N ASP A 500 12.48 -7.01 15.53
CA ASP A 500 12.48 -5.73 16.26
C ASP A 500 11.80 -4.60 15.48
N LEU A 501 10.58 -4.83 15.02
CA LEU A 501 9.79 -3.90 14.21
C LEU A 501 8.62 -3.31 15.03
N PRO A 502 8.88 -2.40 15.98
CA PRO A 502 7.83 -1.81 16.80
C PRO A 502 6.93 -0.90 15.98
N VAL A 503 5.62 -1.19 15.98
CA VAL A 503 4.57 -0.39 15.32
C VAL A 503 3.41 -0.15 16.28
N LEU A 504 2.69 0.95 16.09
CA LEU A 504 1.41 1.19 16.75
C LEU A 504 0.27 0.69 15.85
N ILE A 505 -0.53 -0.24 16.35
CA ILE A 505 -1.74 -0.75 15.67
C ILE A 505 -2.96 -0.18 16.37
N VAL A 506 -3.74 0.65 15.67
CA VAL A 506 -4.99 1.24 16.15
C VAL A 506 -6.16 0.60 15.43
N ILE A 507 -6.96 -0.19 16.16
CA ILE A 507 -8.11 -0.90 15.60
C ILE A 507 -9.34 0.00 15.74
N PHE A 508 -9.97 0.32 14.62
CA PHE A 508 -11.27 1.00 14.55
C PHE A 508 -12.38 -0.05 14.65
N ASN A 509 -12.81 -0.35 15.87
CA ASN A 509 -13.70 -1.44 16.17
C ASN A 509 -15.15 -0.96 16.29
N ASN A 510 -15.91 -1.03 15.21
CA ASN A 510 -17.35 -0.73 15.19
C ASN A 510 -18.24 -1.98 15.30
N ARG A 511 -17.64 -3.18 15.40
CA ARG A 511 -18.28 -4.48 15.51
C ARG A 511 -19.21 -4.82 14.34
N VAL A 512 -18.96 -4.26 13.16
CA VAL A 512 -19.77 -4.51 11.97
C VAL A 512 -19.00 -4.31 10.67
N TYR A 513 -19.23 -5.14 9.66
CA TYR A 513 -18.81 -4.85 8.29
C TYR A 513 -19.65 -3.71 7.69
N LYS A 514 -19.35 -2.48 8.10
CA LYS A 514 -20.15 -1.28 7.81
C LYS A 514 -20.33 -1.03 6.31
N SER A 515 -19.31 -1.25 5.49
CA SER A 515 -19.39 -1.07 4.03
C SER A 515 -20.40 -2.01 3.39
N MET A 516 -20.49 -3.28 3.86
CA MET A 516 -21.46 -4.25 3.37
C MET A 516 -22.88 -3.83 3.75
N ASN A 517 -23.09 -3.38 4.99
CA ASN A 517 -24.37 -2.88 5.46
C ASN A 517 -24.82 -1.64 4.67
N LEU A 518 -23.93 -0.68 4.45
CA LEU A 518 -24.21 0.53 3.67
C LEU A 518 -24.60 0.20 2.21
N ASN A 519 -23.89 -0.73 1.56
CA ASN A 519 -24.24 -1.17 0.22
C ASN A 519 -25.55 -1.91 0.16
N HIS A 520 -25.84 -2.77 1.13
CA HIS A 520 -27.14 -3.45 1.21
C HIS A 520 -28.28 -2.44 1.33
N ARG A 521 -28.18 -1.45 2.23
CA ARG A 521 -29.16 -0.35 2.36
C ARG A 521 -29.29 0.48 1.07
N ARG A 522 -28.20 0.70 0.35
CA ARG A 522 -28.20 1.42 -0.92
C ARG A 522 -29.00 0.68 -1.99
N PHE A 523 -28.84 -0.65 -2.06
CA PHE A 523 -29.54 -1.46 -3.07
C PHE A 523 -31.00 -1.75 -2.69
N TYR A 524 -31.28 -1.89 -1.39
CA TYR A 524 -32.60 -2.22 -0.85
C TYR A 524 -32.96 -1.29 0.31
N PRO A 525 -33.24 0.00 0.05
CA PRO A 525 -33.49 0.98 1.11
C PRO A 525 -34.76 0.67 1.93
N GLU A 526 -35.77 0.05 1.31
CA GLU A 526 -37.05 -0.36 1.89
C GLU A 526 -37.19 -1.90 1.93
N GLY A 527 -36.06 -2.63 1.93
CA GLY A 527 -36.07 -4.07 1.91
C GLY A 527 -36.31 -4.69 3.30
N ALA A 528 -36.63 -5.98 3.33
CA ALA A 528 -36.92 -6.71 4.56
C ALA A 528 -35.83 -6.61 5.64
N ALA A 529 -34.55 -6.54 5.25
CA ALA A 529 -33.45 -6.32 6.17
C ALA A 529 -33.50 -4.93 6.84
N ALA A 530 -34.00 -3.90 6.13
CA ALA A 530 -34.20 -2.57 6.69
C ALA A 530 -35.39 -2.53 7.64
N GLU A 531 -36.46 -3.27 7.33
CA GLU A 531 -37.66 -3.39 8.16
C GLU A 531 -37.41 -4.19 9.44
N THR A 532 -36.71 -5.32 9.35
CA THR A 532 -36.46 -6.22 10.48
C THR A 532 -35.23 -5.83 11.31
N GLY A 533 -34.31 -5.05 10.73
CA GLY A 533 -33.00 -4.75 11.32
C GLY A 533 -32.01 -5.93 11.23
N GLU A 534 -32.33 -7.00 10.52
CA GLU A 534 -31.48 -8.19 10.38
C GLU A 534 -30.55 -8.06 9.17
N TRP A 535 -29.29 -7.82 9.44
CA TRP A 535 -28.25 -7.65 8.43
C TRP A 535 -27.31 -8.86 8.41
N LEU A 536 -27.67 -9.90 7.65
CA LEU A 536 -26.88 -11.13 7.56
C LEU A 536 -25.47 -10.86 7.03
N GLY A 537 -24.47 -11.54 7.61
CA GLY A 537 -23.08 -11.48 7.21
C GLY A 537 -22.35 -10.19 7.60
N THR A 538 -22.97 -9.27 8.33
CA THR A 538 -22.35 -8.00 8.70
C THR A 538 -21.95 -7.89 10.17
N ASP A 539 -22.45 -8.76 11.03
CA ASP A 539 -22.27 -8.68 12.48
C ASP A 539 -20.94 -9.28 12.96
N LEU A 540 -20.17 -8.49 13.71
CA LEU A 540 -18.88 -8.86 14.34
C LEU A 540 -18.95 -8.83 15.88
N HIS A 541 -20.14 -8.76 16.48
CA HIS A 541 -20.29 -8.67 17.95
C HIS A 541 -19.72 -9.86 18.71
N ARG A 542 -19.58 -11.01 18.07
CA ARG A 542 -19.07 -12.24 18.69
C ARG A 542 -17.55 -12.27 18.81
N LEU A 543 -16.84 -11.29 18.23
CA LEU A 543 -15.41 -11.21 18.34
C LEU A 543 -15.00 -10.90 19.79
N PRO A 544 -13.91 -11.53 20.27
CA PRO A 544 -13.34 -11.21 21.58
C PRO A 544 -12.69 -9.81 21.55
N ARG A 545 -12.08 -9.39 22.67
CA ARG A 545 -11.24 -8.18 22.71
C ARG A 545 -10.04 -8.37 21.76
N LEU A 546 -9.98 -7.55 20.71
CA LEU A 546 -8.99 -7.74 19.64
C LEU A 546 -7.56 -7.45 20.09
N ALA A 547 -7.34 -6.46 20.96
CA ALA A 547 -6.02 -6.17 21.52
C ALA A 547 -5.44 -7.34 22.34
N ALA A 548 -6.30 -8.16 22.97
CA ALA A 548 -5.85 -9.28 23.82
C ALA A 548 -5.03 -10.35 23.06
N PHE A 549 -5.17 -10.44 21.74
CA PHE A 549 -4.35 -11.35 20.92
C PHE A 549 -2.85 -10.98 20.91
N ALA A 550 -2.49 -9.77 21.31
CA ALA A 550 -1.10 -9.32 21.37
C ALA A 550 -0.42 -9.59 22.75
N GLU A 551 -1.21 -9.86 23.80
CA GLU A 551 -0.70 -10.10 25.15
C GLU A 551 0.32 -11.26 25.24
N PRO A 552 0.09 -12.44 24.59
CA PRO A 552 1.04 -13.55 24.62
C PRO A 552 2.39 -13.23 23.98
N PHE A 553 2.46 -12.21 23.13
CA PHE A 553 3.69 -11.75 22.47
C PHE A 553 4.44 -10.69 23.29
N GLY A 554 3.95 -10.33 24.49
CA GLY A 554 4.54 -9.31 25.34
C GLY A 554 4.39 -7.88 24.80
N MET A 555 3.41 -7.65 23.92
CA MET A 555 3.11 -6.34 23.34
C MET A 555 2.29 -5.49 24.32
N HIS A 556 2.37 -4.17 24.15
CA HIS A 556 1.52 -3.25 24.90
C HIS A 556 0.08 -3.29 24.35
N THR A 557 -0.91 -3.49 25.22
CA THR A 557 -2.30 -3.65 24.80
C THR A 557 -3.23 -2.75 25.60
N GLU A 558 -4.15 -2.07 24.91
CA GLU A 558 -5.21 -1.29 25.53
C GLU A 558 -6.53 -1.45 24.79
N THR A 559 -7.64 -1.29 25.52
CA THR A 559 -8.97 -1.17 24.94
C THR A 559 -9.55 0.18 25.38
N VAL A 560 -10.05 0.94 24.41
CA VAL A 560 -10.58 2.30 24.61
C VAL A 560 -12.03 2.33 24.19
N ASP A 561 -12.93 2.67 25.09
CA ASP A 561 -14.37 2.76 24.86
C ASP A 561 -14.97 4.15 25.13
N THR A 562 -14.13 5.05 25.66
CA THR A 562 -14.49 6.47 25.93
C THR A 562 -13.47 7.41 25.33
N ALA A 563 -13.88 8.60 24.94
CA ALA A 563 -12.96 9.56 24.35
C ALA A 563 -11.97 10.15 25.35
N ASP A 564 -12.32 10.27 26.62
CA ASP A 564 -11.39 10.75 27.66
C ASP A 564 -10.20 9.80 27.86
N ALA A 565 -10.40 8.50 27.61
CA ALA A 565 -9.37 7.48 27.68
C ALA A 565 -8.47 7.47 26.42
N LEU A 566 -8.91 8.03 25.28
CA LEU A 566 -8.25 7.89 23.98
C LEU A 566 -6.83 8.47 23.97
N THR A 567 -6.70 9.77 24.26
CA THR A 567 -5.39 10.44 24.21
C THR A 567 -4.37 9.79 25.16
N PRO A 568 -4.70 9.56 26.46
CA PRO A 568 -3.76 8.91 27.36
C PRO A 568 -3.34 7.50 26.92
N ALA A 569 -4.27 6.71 26.32
CA ALA A 569 -3.97 5.38 25.81
C ALA A 569 -3.02 5.43 24.62
N LEU A 570 -3.28 6.29 23.65
CA LEU A 570 -2.42 6.45 22.47
C LEU A 570 -1.02 7.01 22.84
N GLU A 571 -0.94 7.90 23.83
CA GLU A 571 0.35 8.39 24.36
C GLU A 571 1.18 7.26 24.97
N ARG A 572 0.58 6.41 25.81
CA ARG A 572 1.27 5.24 26.41
C ARG A 572 1.70 4.26 25.32
N ALA A 573 0.83 4.00 24.35
CA ALA A 573 1.12 3.11 23.22
C ALA A 573 2.29 3.64 22.37
N LEU A 574 2.29 4.92 22.00
CA LEU A 574 3.42 5.53 21.28
C LEU A 574 4.72 5.53 22.09
N LYS A 575 4.63 5.70 23.41
CA LYS A 575 5.78 5.58 24.30
C LYS A 575 6.34 4.15 24.30
N ALA A 576 5.47 3.12 24.33
CA ALA A 576 5.88 1.72 24.23
C ALA A 576 6.59 1.44 22.90
N VAL A 577 6.03 1.96 21.78
CA VAL A 577 6.65 1.85 20.44
C VAL A 577 8.03 2.52 20.41
N ALA A 578 8.17 3.71 20.98
CA ALA A 578 9.45 4.40 21.07
C ALA A 578 10.48 3.66 21.96
N GLN A 579 10.03 2.75 22.82
CA GLN A 579 10.85 1.88 23.65
C GLN A 579 11.10 0.49 23.00
N GLY A 580 10.73 0.31 21.74
CA GLY A 580 10.97 -0.94 21.01
C GLY A 580 9.85 -1.99 21.17
N THR A 581 8.69 -1.64 21.73
CA THR A 581 7.60 -2.59 21.95
C THR A 581 6.41 -2.25 21.06
N THR A 582 5.97 -3.18 20.20
CA THR A 582 4.72 -3.03 19.44
C THR A 582 3.54 -2.80 20.37
N ALA A 583 2.65 -1.88 19.99
CA ALA A 583 1.47 -1.55 20.76
C ALA A 583 0.19 -1.78 19.94
N VAL A 584 -0.83 -2.33 20.58
CA VAL A 584 -2.15 -2.58 19.97
C VAL A 584 -3.23 -1.91 20.81
N VAL A 585 -3.93 -0.96 20.21
CA VAL A 585 -5.03 -0.22 20.85
C VAL A 585 -6.33 -0.53 20.13
N ASP A 586 -7.22 -1.26 20.80
CA ASP A 586 -8.58 -1.59 20.32
C ASP A 586 -9.53 -0.45 20.70
N VAL A 587 -9.84 0.43 19.77
CA VAL A 587 -10.74 1.57 19.99
C VAL A 587 -12.16 1.18 19.57
N LEU A 588 -13.07 1.08 20.53
CA LEU A 588 -14.48 0.87 20.23
C LEU A 588 -15.04 2.17 19.65
N VAL A 589 -15.27 2.19 18.34
CA VAL A 589 -15.77 3.39 17.66
C VAL A 589 -17.27 3.35 17.46
N THR A 590 -17.88 4.53 17.35
CA THR A 590 -19.31 4.67 17.03
C THR A 590 -19.65 4.03 15.67
N ARG A 591 -20.85 3.42 15.58
CA ARG A 591 -21.33 2.68 14.40
C ARG A 591 -21.67 3.56 13.20
#